data_6b5e75e1956e7dc2c1e5267b38beb328
#
_entry.id   6b5e75e1956e7dc2c1e5267b38beb328
#
_cell.length_a   1.000
_cell.length_b   1.000
_cell.length_c   1.000
_cell.angle_alpha   90.00
_cell.angle_beta   90.00
_cell.angle_gamma   90.00
#
_symmetry.space_group_name_H-M   'P 1'
#
loop_
_entity.id
_entity.type
_entity.pdbx_description
1 polymer ?
#
loop_
_entity_poly.entity_id
_entity_poly.type
_entity_poly.pdbx_seq_one_letter_code
_entity_poly.pdbx_strand_id
1 'polypeptide(L)'
;MPVRIPSTLPAVEELKKENIFVIEEQRASSQDIRPLRIAVLNLMPLKLMTETDLLRLISNTPLQIELDLVLPEGHEWTNTPKEHLEEFYKSFNDIKKNNYDGFIVTGAPVEMQDFETVDYWPQLQEIFDWSRTHVTSTIHICWAALAGLYHHYGIRKHVLAEKLSGVFEHRVLEKSNPLFRGFDDVFYVPHSRHSEVRKEDILKVPDLSIVSESAESGVYIIMARNGREIYITGHSEYSPLTLDCEYHRDLSRGMNPHVPTHYYIDDNPAKGPLVRWRSHANLLFSNWLNYFVYQETPYDIRDIK
;
A
#
# COMPACT_ATOMS: atom_id res chain seq x y z
N MET A 1 15.74 5.58 12.78
CA MET A 1 16.53 6.24 11.73
C MET A 1 15.72 6.17 10.45
N PRO A 2 15.75 7.21 9.60
CA PRO A 2 14.73 7.42 8.58
C PRO A 2 15.06 6.75 7.23
N VAL A 3 14.10 6.81 6.30
CA VAL A 3 14.25 6.34 4.92
C VAL A 3 15.39 7.08 4.22
N ARG A 4 16.29 6.34 3.59
CA ARG A 4 17.31 6.87 2.69
C ARG A 4 16.69 7.07 1.31
N ILE A 5 16.57 8.31 0.89
CA ILE A 5 16.01 8.69 -0.41
C ILE A 5 16.89 9.77 -1.06
N PRO A 6 16.91 9.87 -2.41
CA PRO A 6 17.58 10.97 -3.08
C PRO A 6 17.05 12.33 -2.59
N SER A 7 17.94 13.26 -2.31
CA SER A 7 17.54 14.60 -1.84
C SER A 7 16.70 15.39 -2.85
N THR A 8 16.76 14.99 -4.11
CA THR A 8 16.00 15.59 -5.24
C THR A 8 14.59 15.03 -5.39
N LEU A 9 14.24 13.95 -4.67
CA LEU A 9 12.89 13.40 -4.72
C LEU A 9 11.87 14.43 -4.17
N PRO A 10 10.82 14.80 -4.93
CA PRO A 10 9.84 15.83 -4.50
C PRO A 10 9.20 15.56 -3.14
N ALA A 11 8.99 14.29 -2.79
CA ALA A 11 8.47 13.90 -1.48
C ALA A 11 9.31 14.42 -0.30
N VAL A 12 10.63 14.64 -0.46
CA VAL A 12 11.52 15.13 0.60
C VAL A 12 11.06 16.46 1.16
N GLU A 13 10.65 17.39 0.31
CA GLU A 13 10.19 18.73 0.74
C GLU A 13 8.89 18.65 1.52
N GLU A 14 7.94 17.80 1.09
CA GLU A 14 6.68 17.61 1.81
C GLU A 14 6.91 16.94 3.18
N LEU A 15 7.74 15.92 3.24
CA LEU A 15 8.08 15.23 4.49
C LEU A 15 8.79 16.17 5.48
N LYS A 16 9.70 17.05 5.01
CA LYS A 16 10.34 18.06 5.85
C LYS A 16 9.34 19.06 6.43
N LYS A 17 8.34 19.52 5.65
CA LYS A 17 7.26 20.38 6.14
C LYS A 17 6.41 19.73 7.24
N GLU A 18 6.24 18.43 7.17
CA GLU A 18 5.51 17.63 8.17
C GLU A 18 6.38 17.24 9.40
N ASN A 19 7.62 17.74 9.51
CA ASN A 19 8.61 17.37 10.52
C ASN A 19 8.96 15.86 10.52
N ILE A 20 8.82 15.19 9.39
CA ILE A 20 9.26 13.81 9.20
C ILE A 20 10.72 13.82 8.79
N PHE A 21 11.56 13.14 9.58
CA PHE A 21 12.97 13.11 9.35
C PHE A 21 13.34 12.11 8.25
N VAL A 22 13.95 12.57 7.18
CA VAL A 22 14.56 11.76 6.12
C VAL A 22 16.07 11.85 6.20
N ILE A 23 16.79 10.78 5.84
CA ILE A 23 18.26 10.77 5.84
C ILE A 23 18.77 10.92 4.42
N GLU A 24 19.66 11.90 4.23
CA GLU A 24 20.33 12.08 2.96
C GLU A 24 21.35 10.95 2.73
N GLU A 25 21.52 10.57 1.48
CA GLU A 25 22.32 9.42 1.06
C GLU A 25 23.75 9.43 1.60
N GLN A 26 24.40 10.60 1.61
CA GLN A 26 25.77 10.76 2.12
C GLN A 26 25.89 10.47 3.62
N ARG A 27 24.89 10.86 4.42
CA ARG A 27 24.87 10.61 5.86
C ARG A 27 24.55 9.14 6.17
N ALA A 28 23.67 8.52 5.40
CA ALA A 28 23.31 7.11 5.57
C ALA A 28 24.52 6.18 5.33
N SER A 29 25.31 6.47 4.29
CA SER A 29 26.49 5.66 3.92
C SER A 29 27.64 5.69 4.93
N SER A 30 27.62 6.64 5.87
CA SER A 30 28.64 6.75 6.94
C SER A 30 28.34 5.90 8.19
N GLN A 31 27.21 5.17 8.21
CA GLN A 31 26.81 4.34 9.34
C GLN A 31 27.00 2.86 9.03
N ASP A 32 27.66 2.12 9.93
CA ASP A 32 27.87 0.67 9.81
C ASP A 32 26.61 -0.11 10.27
N ILE A 33 25.49 0.09 9.54
CA ILE A 33 24.21 -0.55 9.79
C ILE A 33 23.68 -1.07 8.46
N ARG A 34 23.28 -2.34 8.40
CA ARG A 34 22.54 -2.86 7.24
C ARG A 34 21.13 -2.24 7.20
N PRO A 35 20.85 -1.39 6.22
CA PRO A 35 19.49 -0.87 6.05
C PRO A 35 18.54 -1.98 5.60
N LEU A 36 17.26 -1.86 5.92
CA LEU A 36 16.21 -2.66 5.29
C LEU A 36 16.02 -2.20 3.84
N ARG A 37 16.02 -3.15 2.93
CA ARG A 37 15.76 -2.89 1.51
C ARG A 37 14.27 -3.09 1.25
N ILE A 38 13.57 -2.01 0.93
CA ILE A 38 12.15 -2.02 0.61
C ILE A 38 11.99 -1.64 -0.86
N ALA A 39 11.23 -2.43 -1.61
CA ALA A 39 10.79 -2.04 -2.95
C ALA A 39 9.31 -1.63 -2.92
N VAL A 40 8.94 -0.68 -3.78
CA VAL A 40 7.55 -0.24 -3.98
C VAL A 40 7.22 -0.30 -5.46
N LEU A 41 6.36 -1.24 -5.85
CA LEU A 41 5.75 -1.27 -7.18
C LEU A 41 4.59 -0.28 -7.20
N ASN A 42 4.81 0.88 -7.79
CA ASN A 42 3.83 1.96 -7.82
C ASN A 42 3.00 1.93 -9.09
N LEU A 43 1.80 1.36 -9.00
CA LEU A 43 0.83 1.24 -10.11
C LEU A 43 -0.15 2.43 -10.16
N MET A 44 -0.07 3.37 -9.20
CA MET A 44 -0.95 4.54 -9.16
C MET A 44 -0.60 5.54 -10.25
N PRO A 45 -1.61 6.24 -10.82
CA PRO A 45 -1.37 7.22 -11.89
C PRO A 45 -0.68 8.49 -11.37
N LEU A 46 -0.98 8.94 -10.16
CA LEU A 46 -0.39 10.12 -9.52
C LEU A 46 0.76 9.70 -8.60
N LYS A 47 1.90 9.35 -9.21
CA LYS A 47 3.03 8.72 -8.49
C LYS A 47 3.59 9.58 -7.37
N LEU A 48 3.78 10.87 -7.58
CA LEU A 48 4.34 11.78 -6.57
C LEU A 48 3.52 11.83 -5.28
N MET A 49 2.18 11.77 -5.42
CA MET A 49 1.28 11.72 -4.27
C MET A 49 1.45 10.40 -3.51
N THR A 50 1.40 9.28 -4.22
CA THR A 50 1.55 7.94 -3.64
C THR A 50 2.91 7.74 -2.98
N GLU A 51 3.98 8.25 -3.60
CA GLU A 51 5.33 8.27 -3.01
C GLU A 51 5.32 8.98 -1.65
N THR A 52 4.77 10.20 -1.61
CA THR A 52 4.69 11.00 -0.38
C THR A 52 3.86 10.30 0.69
N ASP A 53 2.72 9.71 0.33
CA ASP A 53 1.83 9.02 1.26
C ASP A 53 2.50 7.78 1.86
N LEU A 54 3.15 6.95 1.06
CA LEU A 54 3.87 5.76 1.54
C LEU A 54 5.12 6.15 2.35
N LEU A 55 5.92 7.09 1.85
CA LEU A 55 7.12 7.55 2.55
C LEU A 55 6.80 8.12 3.93
N ARG A 56 5.69 8.84 4.08
CA ARG A 56 5.23 9.34 5.39
C ARG A 56 5.05 8.21 6.41
N LEU A 57 4.54 7.06 5.98
CA LEU A 57 4.28 5.92 6.86
C LEU A 57 5.53 5.09 7.14
N ILE A 58 6.30 4.75 6.11
CA ILE A 58 7.51 3.93 6.28
C ILE A 58 8.68 4.70 6.90
N SER A 59 8.65 6.04 6.91
CA SER A 59 9.66 6.86 7.59
C SER A 59 9.46 6.94 9.12
N ASN A 60 8.29 6.55 9.61
CA ASN A 60 7.97 6.60 11.05
C ASN A 60 8.50 5.37 11.81
N THR A 61 9.79 5.09 11.66
CA THR A 61 10.49 3.95 12.29
C THR A 61 11.92 4.36 12.67
N PRO A 62 12.52 3.77 13.72
CA PRO A 62 13.94 3.92 14.00
C PRO A 62 14.84 3.12 13.05
N LEU A 63 14.28 2.23 12.23
CA LEU A 63 15.04 1.41 11.29
C LEU A 63 15.49 2.24 10.08
N GLN A 64 16.70 1.98 9.60
CA GLN A 64 17.18 2.57 8.34
C GLN A 64 16.60 1.80 7.16
N ILE A 65 16.04 2.52 6.18
CA ILE A 65 15.40 1.93 5.01
C ILE A 65 16.04 2.49 3.74
N GLU A 66 16.44 1.60 2.84
CA GLU A 66 16.74 1.89 1.43
C GLU A 66 15.48 1.58 0.61
N LEU A 67 15.05 2.54 -0.21
CA LEU A 67 13.85 2.43 -1.02
C LEU A 67 14.18 2.33 -2.51
N ASP A 68 13.62 1.33 -3.18
CA ASP A 68 13.58 1.23 -4.63
C ASP A 68 12.14 1.44 -5.11
N LEU A 69 11.91 2.48 -5.90
CA LEU A 69 10.65 2.69 -6.62
C LEU A 69 10.68 1.91 -7.92
N VAL A 70 9.63 1.15 -8.21
CA VAL A 70 9.60 0.18 -9.31
C VAL A 70 8.36 0.40 -10.18
N LEU A 71 8.53 0.20 -11.49
CA LEU A 71 7.46 0.18 -12.49
C LEU A 71 7.46 -1.14 -13.26
N PRO A 72 6.28 -1.63 -13.66
CA PRO A 72 6.20 -2.63 -14.72
C PRO A 72 6.63 -2.00 -16.06
N GLU A 73 7.17 -2.84 -16.92
CA GLU A 73 7.58 -2.46 -18.27
C GLU A 73 6.38 -2.50 -19.24
N GLY A 74 6.53 -1.80 -20.35
CA GLY A 74 5.55 -1.87 -21.45
C GLY A 74 4.26 -1.06 -21.21
N HIS A 75 4.15 -0.31 -20.12
CA HIS A 75 3.03 0.59 -19.86
C HIS A 75 3.46 2.06 -19.93
N GLU A 76 2.67 2.90 -20.59
CA GLU A 76 2.93 4.34 -20.67
C GLU A 76 2.24 5.09 -19.51
N TRP A 77 3.05 5.75 -18.69
CA TRP A 77 2.59 6.53 -17.54
C TRP A 77 2.40 8.00 -17.92
N THR A 78 1.17 8.39 -18.31
CA THR A 78 0.88 9.70 -18.85
C THR A 78 0.68 10.81 -17.81
N ASN A 79 0.44 10.45 -16.54
CA ASN A 79 0.13 11.41 -15.47
C ASN A 79 1.34 11.78 -14.60
N THR A 80 2.53 11.30 -14.96
CA THR A 80 3.78 11.60 -14.25
C THR A 80 4.83 12.05 -15.27
N PRO A 81 5.60 13.12 -15.00
CA PRO A 81 6.68 13.55 -15.88
C PRO A 81 7.67 12.42 -16.18
N LYS A 82 8.07 12.30 -17.43
CA LYS A 82 8.98 11.22 -17.87
C LYS A 82 10.34 11.33 -17.16
N GLU A 83 10.83 12.54 -16.98
CA GLU A 83 12.08 12.83 -16.29
C GLU A 83 12.06 12.32 -14.84
N HIS A 84 10.91 12.44 -14.16
CA HIS A 84 10.75 11.91 -12.80
C HIS A 84 10.83 10.38 -12.78
N LEU A 85 10.22 9.71 -13.78
CA LEU A 85 10.29 8.25 -13.88
C LEU A 85 11.71 7.78 -14.18
N GLU A 86 12.41 8.45 -15.10
CA GLU A 86 13.79 8.10 -15.48
C GLU A 86 14.78 8.35 -14.32
N GLU A 87 14.55 9.36 -13.48
CA GLU A 87 15.45 9.70 -12.36
C GLU A 87 15.25 8.78 -11.13
N PHE A 88 13.99 8.44 -10.79
CA PHE A 88 13.66 7.81 -9.49
C PHE A 88 13.17 6.37 -9.59
N TYR A 89 12.76 5.89 -10.75
CA TYR A 89 12.18 4.55 -10.89
C TYR A 89 13.12 3.58 -11.57
N LYS A 90 13.05 2.33 -11.12
CA LYS A 90 13.69 1.17 -11.74
C LYS A 90 12.64 0.33 -12.46
N SER A 91 13.04 -0.36 -13.53
CA SER A 91 12.21 -1.40 -14.11
C SER A 91 12.24 -2.65 -13.23
N PHE A 92 11.25 -3.53 -13.39
CA PHE A 92 11.30 -4.84 -12.73
C PHE A 92 12.54 -5.65 -13.15
N ASN A 93 12.95 -5.57 -14.42
CA ASN A 93 14.14 -6.26 -14.92
C ASN A 93 15.43 -5.81 -14.23
N ASP A 94 15.52 -4.56 -13.76
CA ASP A 94 16.67 -4.04 -13.02
C ASP A 94 16.76 -4.66 -11.62
N ILE A 95 15.63 -5.04 -11.03
CA ILE A 95 15.56 -5.48 -9.64
C ILE A 95 15.36 -6.97 -9.45
N LYS A 96 14.90 -7.72 -10.45
CA LYS A 96 14.46 -9.12 -10.31
C LYS A 96 15.52 -10.11 -9.83
N LYS A 97 16.81 -9.74 -9.88
CA LYS A 97 17.92 -10.53 -9.33
C LYS A 97 18.27 -10.18 -7.89
N ASN A 98 17.62 -9.17 -7.33
CA ASN A 98 17.86 -8.71 -5.97
C ASN A 98 16.85 -9.33 -5.00
N ASN A 99 17.26 -9.44 -3.74
CA ASN A 99 16.37 -9.76 -2.64
C ASN A 99 16.03 -8.50 -1.85
N TYR A 100 14.82 -8.47 -1.29
CA TYR A 100 14.29 -7.36 -0.49
C TYR A 100 13.75 -7.85 0.85
N ASP A 101 13.91 -7.02 1.88
CA ASP A 101 13.32 -7.27 3.18
C ASP A 101 11.79 -7.10 3.14
N GLY A 102 11.32 -6.08 2.42
CA GLY A 102 9.90 -5.82 2.25
C GLY A 102 9.55 -5.35 0.84
N PHE A 103 8.30 -5.56 0.47
CA PHE A 103 7.76 -5.14 -0.82
C PHE A 103 6.34 -4.57 -0.64
N ILE A 104 6.05 -3.48 -1.30
CA ILE A 104 4.71 -2.87 -1.34
C ILE A 104 4.26 -2.80 -2.79
N VAL A 105 3.07 -3.34 -3.07
CA VAL A 105 2.40 -3.21 -4.37
C VAL A 105 1.18 -2.32 -4.17
N THR A 106 1.17 -1.16 -4.83
CA THR A 106 0.09 -0.18 -4.68
C THR A 106 -1.16 -0.57 -5.46
N GLY A 107 -2.27 0.07 -5.17
CA GLY A 107 -3.48 0.02 -6.00
C GLY A 107 -3.24 0.52 -7.43
N ALA A 108 -4.24 0.29 -8.28
CA ALA A 108 -4.28 0.80 -9.66
C ALA A 108 -5.74 1.15 -10.03
N PRO A 109 -5.99 2.18 -10.86
CA PRO A 109 -7.34 2.62 -11.23
C PRO A 109 -7.93 1.79 -12.39
N VAL A 110 -7.73 0.48 -12.36
CA VAL A 110 -8.18 -0.48 -13.39
C VAL A 110 -9.17 -1.51 -12.84
N GLU A 111 -9.86 -1.17 -11.77
CA GLU A 111 -10.74 -2.08 -11.03
C GLU A 111 -11.92 -2.63 -11.85
N MET A 112 -12.38 -1.86 -12.85
CA MET A 112 -13.49 -2.26 -13.72
C MET A 112 -13.05 -3.18 -14.87
N GLN A 113 -11.75 -3.34 -15.10
CA GLN A 113 -11.21 -4.22 -16.13
C GLN A 113 -10.98 -5.62 -15.56
N ASP A 114 -11.15 -6.65 -16.39
CA ASP A 114 -10.69 -7.99 -16.03
C ASP A 114 -9.16 -7.98 -15.92
N PHE A 115 -8.61 -8.77 -14.98
CA PHE A 115 -7.18 -8.75 -14.71
C PHE A 115 -6.36 -9.05 -15.97
N GLU A 116 -6.80 -10.01 -16.78
CA GLU A 116 -6.15 -10.47 -18.01
C GLU A 116 -6.13 -9.41 -19.11
N THR A 117 -6.96 -8.36 -19.02
CA THR A 117 -7.02 -7.28 -20.02
C THR A 117 -6.10 -6.10 -19.67
N VAL A 118 -5.52 -6.11 -18.46
CA VAL A 118 -4.55 -5.09 -18.05
C VAL A 118 -3.23 -5.36 -18.77
N ASP A 119 -2.69 -4.36 -19.45
CA ASP A 119 -1.51 -4.49 -20.33
C ASP A 119 -0.25 -5.02 -19.64
N TYR A 120 -0.02 -4.65 -18.36
CA TYR A 120 1.10 -5.16 -17.55
C TYR A 120 0.75 -6.43 -16.75
N TRP A 121 -0.42 -7.05 -16.94
CA TRP A 121 -0.82 -8.23 -16.17
C TRP A 121 0.16 -9.40 -16.24
N PRO A 122 0.70 -9.78 -17.43
CA PRO A 122 1.67 -10.88 -17.51
C PRO A 122 2.91 -10.64 -16.65
N GLN A 123 3.42 -9.40 -16.65
CA GLN A 123 4.58 -9.06 -15.82
C GLN A 123 4.22 -8.97 -14.34
N LEU A 124 3.02 -8.51 -14.02
CA LEU A 124 2.55 -8.46 -12.64
C LEU A 124 2.45 -9.87 -12.03
N GLN A 125 2.05 -10.87 -12.80
CA GLN A 125 2.08 -12.28 -12.38
C GLN A 125 3.52 -12.74 -12.09
N GLU A 126 4.48 -12.42 -12.97
CA GLU A 126 5.90 -12.70 -12.74
C GLU A 126 6.40 -12.01 -11.46
N ILE A 127 6.01 -10.76 -11.22
CA ILE A 127 6.37 -10.00 -10.02
C ILE A 127 5.77 -10.64 -8.75
N PHE A 128 4.53 -11.07 -8.80
CA PHE A 128 3.90 -11.76 -7.67
C PHE A 128 4.61 -13.08 -7.33
N ASP A 129 4.94 -13.90 -8.34
CA ASP A 129 5.68 -15.14 -8.13
C ASP A 129 7.10 -14.87 -7.62
N TRP A 130 7.78 -13.86 -8.18
CA TRP A 130 9.09 -13.41 -7.72
C TRP A 130 9.06 -12.95 -6.26
N SER A 131 8.04 -12.23 -5.84
CA SER A 131 7.94 -11.74 -4.46
C SER A 131 7.92 -12.88 -3.43
N ARG A 132 7.38 -14.05 -3.79
CA ARG A 132 7.34 -15.22 -2.90
C ARG A 132 8.70 -15.82 -2.58
N THR A 133 9.69 -15.59 -3.41
CA THR A 133 11.03 -16.19 -3.31
C THR A 133 12.14 -15.18 -3.02
N HIS A 134 11.92 -13.91 -3.31
CA HIS A 134 12.93 -12.84 -3.18
C HIS A 134 12.59 -11.81 -2.12
N VAL A 135 11.43 -11.89 -1.49
CA VAL A 135 10.97 -10.92 -0.50
C VAL A 135 10.54 -11.62 0.79
N THR A 136 10.92 -11.04 1.94
CA THR A 136 10.51 -11.57 3.25
C THR A 136 9.02 -11.36 3.49
N SER A 137 8.51 -10.12 3.31
CA SER A 137 7.08 -9.82 3.48
C SER A 137 6.60 -8.80 2.46
N THR A 138 5.43 -9.06 1.86
CA THR A 138 4.81 -8.22 0.83
C THR A 138 3.46 -7.70 1.31
N ILE A 139 3.24 -6.38 1.20
CA ILE A 139 1.93 -5.74 1.32
C ILE A 139 1.37 -5.46 -0.08
N HIS A 140 0.15 -5.91 -0.32
CA HIS A 140 -0.64 -5.60 -1.50
C HIS A 140 -1.78 -4.66 -1.10
N ILE A 141 -1.95 -3.51 -1.78
CA ILE A 141 -2.92 -2.48 -1.40
C ILE A 141 -4.03 -2.40 -2.45
N CYS A 142 -5.28 -2.34 -2.01
CA CYS A 142 -6.48 -2.12 -2.80
C CYS A 142 -6.57 -3.08 -4.00
N TRP A 143 -6.52 -2.57 -5.22
CA TRP A 143 -6.57 -3.39 -6.43
C TRP A 143 -5.48 -4.47 -6.47
N ALA A 144 -4.26 -4.14 -6.06
CA ALA A 144 -3.18 -5.14 -6.00
C ALA A 144 -3.48 -6.26 -4.99
N ALA A 145 -4.22 -5.99 -3.91
CA ALA A 145 -4.68 -7.03 -3.00
C ALA A 145 -5.63 -7.99 -3.70
N LEU A 146 -6.58 -7.48 -4.49
CA LEU A 146 -7.50 -8.31 -5.26
C LEU A 146 -6.76 -9.11 -6.35
N ALA A 147 -5.81 -8.47 -7.03
CA ALA A 147 -4.98 -9.08 -8.08
C ALA A 147 -4.09 -10.21 -7.54
N GLY A 148 -3.43 -9.99 -6.40
CA GLY A 148 -2.61 -11.01 -5.74
C GLY A 148 -3.44 -12.18 -5.21
N LEU A 149 -4.60 -11.92 -4.60
CA LEU A 149 -5.54 -12.96 -4.18
C LEU A 149 -6.07 -13.78 -5.37
N TYR A 150 -6.32 -13.13 -6.50
CA TYR A 150 -6.73 -13.82 -7.72
C TYR A 150 -5.60 -14.70 -8.27
N HIS A 151 -4.39 -14.13 -8.43
CA HIS A 151 -3.25 -14.84 -8.99
C HIS A 151 -2.85 -16.06 -8.16
N HIS A 152 -2.74 -15.90 -6.84
CA HIS A 152 -2.21 -16.94 -5.96
C HIS A 152 -3.23 -17.94 -5.46
N TYR A 153 -4.51 -17.52 -5.32
CA TYR A 153 -5.54 -18.31 -4.63
C TYR A 153 -6.82 -18.46 -5.45
N GLY A 154 -6.90 -17.88 -6.65
CA GLY A 154 -8.08 -17.96 -7.50
C GLY A 154 -9.30 -17.19 -6.99
N ILE A 155 -9.12 -16.30 -6.00
CA ILE A 155 -10.22 -15.48 -5.44
C ILE A 155 -10.59 -14.41 -6.45
N ARG A 156 -11.83 -14.48 -6.95
CA ARG A 156 -12.33 -13.50 -7.93
C ARG A 156 -12.79 -12.22 -7.25
N LYS A 157 -12.57 -11.09 -7.94
CA LYS A 157 -13.18 -9.82 -7.53
C LYS A 157 -14.64 -9.76 -7.94
N HIS A 158 -15.42 -9.01 -7.19
CA HIS A 158 -16.82 -8.70 -7.47
C HIS A 158 -16.97 -7.19 -7.62
N VAL A 159 -17.59 -6.77 -8.72
CA VAL A 159 -17.87 -5.34 -8.97
C VAL A 159 -19.02 -4.91 -8.06
N LEU A 160 -18.85 -3.78 -7.39
CA LEU A 160 -19.89 -3.16 -6.56
C LEU A 160 -20.91 -2.43 -7.44
N ALA A 161 -22.14 -2.34 -6.98
CA ALA A 161 -23.20 -1.60 -7.66
C ALA A 161 -22.87 -0.09 -7.73
N GLU A 162 -22.21 0.42 -6.69
CA GLU A 162 -21.76 1.83 -6.57
C GLU A 162 -20.36 1.86 -5.99
N LYS A 163 -19.62 2.97 -6.24
CA LYS A 163 -18.30 3.22 -5.66
C LYS A 163 -18.42 3.27 -4.14
N LEU A 164 -17.67 2.41 -3.45
CA LEU A 164 -17.48 2.52 -2.01
C LEU A 164 -16.43 3.59 -1.74
N SER A 165 -16.84 4.74 -1.19
CA SER A 165 -15.95 5.86 -0.86
C SER A 165 -16.28 6.40 0.53
N GLY A 166 -15.28 6.50 1.41
CA GLY A 166 -15.47 6.99 2.76
C GLY A 166 -14.43 6.50 3.75
N VAL A 167 -14.69 6.75 5.04
CA VAL A 167 -13.84 6.33 6.17
C VAL A 167 -14.66 5.44 7.10
N PHE A 168 -14.42 4.16 7.03
CA PHE A 168 -15.24 3.14 7.69
C PHE A 168 -14.60 2.62 8.98
N GLU A 169 -15.44 2.21 9.92
CA GLU A 169 -15.04 1.53 11.14
C GLU A 169 -14.63 0.09 10.84
N HIS A 170 -13.50 -0.33 11.41
CA HIS A 170 -12.96 -1.69 11.29
C HIS A 170 -12.70 -2.28 12.65
N ARG A 171 -12.70 -3.62 12.74
CA ARG A 171 -12.41 -4.37 13.95
C ARG A 171 -11.24 -5.30 13.75
N VAL A 172 -10.43 -5.44 14.79
CA VAL A 172 -9.39 -6.45 14.88
C VAL A 172 -10.04 -7.79 15.25
N LEU A 173 -9.88 -8.80 14.38
CA LEU A 173 -10.39 -10.16 14.62
C LEU A 173 -9.40 -11.03 15.39
N GLU A 174 -8.10 -10.83 15.16
CA GLU A 174 -7.00 -11.54 15.84
C GLU A 174 -6.19 -10.57 16.71
N LYS A 175 -6.61 -10.38 17.96
CA LYS A 175 -5.96 -9.44 18.89
C LYS A 175 -4.49 -9.79 19.22
N SER A 176 -4.10 -11.04 19.10
CA SER A 176 -2.72 -11.52 19.32
C SER A 176 -1.81 -11.33 18.10
N ASN A 177 -2.36 -10.96 16.95
CA ASN A 177 -1.57 -10.77 15.73
C ASN A 177 -0.66 -9.54 15.87
N PRO A 178 0.67 -9.68 15.69
CA PRO A 178 1.62 -8.59 15.86
C PRO A 178 1.34 -7.36 14.97
N LEU A 179 0.64 -7.53 13.85
CA LEU A 179 0.25 -6.45 12.95
C LEU A 179 -0.61 -5.40 13.64
N PHE A 180 -1.42 -5.81 14.64
CA PHE A 180 -2.32 -4.94 15.40
C PHE A 180 -1.80 -4.55 16.78
N ARG A 181 -0.52 -4.75 17.04
CA ARG A 181 0.05 -4.34 18.33
C ARG A 181 -0.11 -2.83 18.55
N GLY A 182 -0.77 -2.47 19.64
CA GLY A 182 -1.06 -1.09 20.00
C GLY A 182 -2.32 -0.51 19.34
N PHE A 183 -3.04 -1.30 18.54
CA PHE A 183 -4.35 -0.90 18.02
C PHE A 183 -5.41 -0.92 19.11
N ASP A 184 -6.38 -0.04 18.97
CA ASP A 184 -7.66 -0.14 19.67
C ASP A 184 -8.50 -1.28 19.07
N ASP A 185 -9.52 -1.75 19.79
CA ASP A 185 -10.43 -2.80 19.28
C ASP A 185 -11.17 -2.37 18.01
N VAL A 186 -11.31 -1.05 17.84
CA VAL A 186 -11.99 -0.38 16.73
C VAL A 186 -11.08 0.72 16.18
N PHE A 187 -10.98 0.81 14.88
CA PHE A 187 -10.19 1.82 14.18
C PHE A 187 -10.83 2.18 12.83
N TYR A 188 -10.35 3.25 12.20
CA TYR A 188 -10.95 3.78 10.99
C TYR A 188 -9.98 3.68 9.82
N VAL A 189 -10.54 3.37 8.62
CA VAL A 189 -9.76 3.24 7.39
C VAL A 189 -10.48 3.90 6.22
N PRO A 190 -9.78 4.69 5.40
CA PRO A 190 -10.29 5.16 4.13
C PRO A 190 -10.45 4.03 3.11
N HIS A 191 -11.54 4.08 2.35
CA HIS A 191 -11.77 3.22 1.18
C HIS A 191 -12.19 4.08 -0.01
N SER A 192 -11.74 3.68 -1.20
CA SER A 192 -12.16 4.23 -2.48
C SER A 192 -12.02 3.14 -3.53
N ARG A 193 -13.08 2.39 -3.81
CA ARG A 193 -13.03 1.23 -4.70
C ARG A 193 -14.36 0.91 -5.36
N HIS A 194 -14.30 0.30 -6.54
CA HIS A 194 -15.44 -0.20 -7.31
C HIS A 194 -15.58 -1.73 -7.26
N SER A 195 -14.66 -2.42 -6.57
CA SER A 195 -14.66 -3.88 -6.50
C SER A 195 -14.23 -4.37 -5.12
N GLU A 196 -14.58 -5.62 -4.82
CA GLU A 196 -14.27 -6.27 -3.55
C GLU A 196 -13.98 -7.77 -3.74
N VAL A 197 -13.45 -8.40 -2.69
CA VAL A 197 -13.45 -9.85 -2.48
C VAL A 197 -14.46 -10.21 -1.40
N ARG A 198 -15.19 -11.31 -1.58
CA ARG A 198 -16.19 -11.74 -0.62
C ARG A 198 -15.58 -12.61 0.46
N LYS A 199 -16.04 -12.40 1.69
CA LYS A 199 -15.61 -13.17 2.87
C LYS A 199 -15.78 -14.67 2.65
N GLU A 200 -16.90 -15.07 2.06
CA GLU A 200 -17.25 -16.48 1.78
C GLU A 200 -16.25 -17.14 0.81
N ASP A 201 -15.68 -16.40 -0.12
CA ASP A 201 -14.69 -16.94 -1.05
C ASP A 201 -13.32 -17.10 -0.39
N ILE A 202 -12.94 -16.16 0.46
CA ILE A 202 -11.69 -16.23 1.24
C ILE A 202 -11.73 -17.42 2.21
N LEU A 203 -12.83 -17.62 2.93
CA LEU A 203 -12.99 -18.70 3.91
C LEU A 203 -12.95 -20.12 3.30
N LYS A 204 -13.08 -20.25 1.97
CA LYS A 204 -12.90 -21.54 1.27
C LYS A 204 -11.43 -21.92 1.11
N VAL A 205 -10.49 -20.99 1.32
CA VAL A 205 -9.06 -21.20 1.15
C VAL A 205 -8.41 -21.29 2.52
N PRO A 206 -7.99 -22.50 2.98
CA PRO A 206 -7.45 -22.69 4.34
C PRO A 206 -6.18 -21.89 4.64
N ASP A 207 -5.41 -21.53 3.61
CA ASP A 207 -4.16 -20.79 3.74
C ASP A 207 -4.36 -19.28 3.98
N LEU A 208 -5.60 -18.80 3.91
CA LEU A 208 -5.96 -17.39 4.10
C LEU A 208 -6.62 -17.17 5.46
N SER A 209 -6.19 -16.15 6.16
CA SER A 209 -6.81 -15.67 7.42
C SER A 209 -7.30 -14.25 7.26
N ILE A 210 -8.59 -14.01 7.57
CA ILE A 210 -9.14 -12.66 7.66
C ILE A 210 -8.83 -12.16 9.07
N VAL A 211 -7.98 -11.16 9.18
CA VAL A 211 -7.51 -10.63 10.48
C VAL A 211 -8.16 -9.31 10.87
N SER A 212 -8.82 -8.64 9.92
CA SER A 212 -9.63 -7.43 10.16
C SER A 212 -10.73 -7.28 9.12
N GLU A 213 -11.89 -6.79 9.55
CA GLU A 213 -13.06 -6.52 8.70
C GLU A 213 -13.88 -5.34 9.22
N SER A 214 -14.77 -4.83 8.38
CA SER A 214 -15.79 -3.82 8.66
C SER A 214 -17.18 -4.38 8.38
N ALA A 215 -18.14 -3.96 9.18
CA ALA A 215 -19.55 -4.28 8.91
C ALA A 215 -20.09 -3.56 7.66
N GLU A 216 -19.52 -2.39 7.33
CA GLU A 216 -19.97 -1.56 6.22
C GLU A 216 -19.12 -1.75 4.94
N SER A 217 -17.80 -1.86 5.09
CA SER A 217 -16.88 -1.96 3.94
C SER A 217 -16.34 -3.38 3.69
N GLY A 218 -16.78 -4.39 4.45
CA GLY A 218 -16.40 -5.79 4.25
C GLY A 218 -14.99 -6.13 4.75
N VAL A 219 -14.34 -7.09 4.12
CA VAL A 219 -13.02 -7.60 4.51
C VAL A 219 -11.97 -6.51 4.28
N TYR A 220 -11.09 -6.31 5.27
CA TYR A 220 -10.04 -5.29 5.20
C TYR A 220 -8.63 -5.89 5.05
N ILE A 221 -8.20 -6.73 5.99
CA ILE A 221 -6.88 -7.34 5.92
C ILE A 221 -7.00 -8.85 5.88
N ILE A 222 -6.38 -9.45 4.86
CA ILE A 222 -6.20 -10.88 4.71
C ILE A 222 -4.70 -11.16 4.80
N MET A 223 -4.32 -12.20 5.52
CA MET A 223 -2.93 -12.65 5.64
C MET A 223 -2.77 -14.08 5.15
N ALA A 224 -1.63 -14.37 4.57
CA ALA A 224 -1.20 -15.69 4.16
C ALA A 224 0.27 -15.92 4.51
N ARG A 225 0.70 -17.20 4.53
CA ARG A 225 2.10 -17.60 4.73
C ARG A 225 2.75 -16.93 5.95
N ASN A 226 2.01 -16.88 7.07
CA ASN A 226 2.48 -16.28 8.34
C ASN A 226 2.90 -14.80 8.19
N GLY A 227 2.18 -14.02 7.38
CA GLY A 227 2.45 -12.60 7.16
C GLY A 227 3.50 -12.30 6.09
N ARG A 228 3.97 -13.31 5.36
CA ARG A 228 4.77 -13.07 4.15
C ARG A 228 3.96 -12.44 3.03
N GLU A 229 2.63 -12.62 3.05
CA GLU A 229 1.69 -11.98 2.14
C GLU A 229 0.57 -11.33 2.96
N ILE A 230 0.43 -10.02 2.82
CA ILE A 230 -0.59 -9.21 3.49
C ILE A 230 -1.38 -8.46 2.41
N TYR A 231 -2.70 -8.68 2.39
CA TYR A 231 -3.61 -8.10 1.42
C TYR A 231 -4.52 -7.11 2.12
N ILE A 232 -4.41 -5.83 1.76
CA ILE A 232 -5.12 -4.71 2.38
C ILE A 232 -6.07 -4.11 1.36
N THR A 233 -7.39 -4.21 1.56
CA THR A 233 -8.40 -3.75 0.60
C THR A 233 -8.70 -2.25 0.69
N GLY A 234 -8.30 -1.59 1.78
CA GLY A 234 -8.47 -0.16 2.01
C GLY A 234 -7.18 0.63 1.81
N HIS A 235 -7.21 1.90 2.18
CA HIS A 235 -6.17 2.89 1.92
C HIS A 235 -5.70 3.60 3.18
N SER A 236 -5.02 2.90 4.08
CA SER A 236 -4.45 3.53 5.29
C SER A 236 -3.41 4.60 4.96
N GLU A 237 -2.78 4.53 3.78
CA GLU A 237 -1.77 5.47 3.32
C GLU A 237 -2.34 6.84 2.90
N TYR A 238 -3.62 6.95 2.64
CA TYR A 238 -4.23 8.17 2.10
C TYR A 238 -3.95 9.40 2.97
N SER A 239 -3.58 10.50 2.30
CA SER A 239 -3.50 11.81 2.92
C SER A 239 -4.89 12.32 3.34
N PRO A 240 -4.95 13.34 4.21
CA PRO A 240 -6.22 13.91 4.65
C PRO A 240 -7.15 14.34 3.52
N LEU A 241 -6.60 14.81 2.39
CA LEU A 241 -7.37 15.39 1.29
C LEU A 241 -7.59 14.44 0.09
N THR A 242 -7.08 13.21 0.13
CA THR A 242 -7.16 12.31 -1.03
C THR A 242 -8.59 12.02 -1.46
N LEU A 243 -9.48 11.65 -0.52
CA LEU A 243 -10.89 11.41 -0.84
C LEU A 243 -11.63 12.69 -1.26
N ASP A 244 -11.26 13.85 -0.73
CA ASP A 244 -11.81 15.14 -1.13
C ASP A 244 -11.44 15.47 -2.58
N CYS A 245 -10.17 15.30 -2.95
CA CYS A 245 -9.68 15.47 -4.31
C CYS A 245 -10.38 14.51 -5.30
N GLU A 246 -10.57 13.26 -4.91
CA GLU A 246 -11.30 12.28 -5.73
C GLU A 246 -12.76 12.67 -5.92
N TYR A 247 -13.44 13.07 -4.85
CA TYR A 247 -14.84 13.49 -4.88
C TYR A 247 -15.06 14.70 -5.81
N HIS A 248 -14.24 15.74 -5.64
CA HIS A 248 -14.34 16.95 -6.48
C HIS A 248 -13.92 16.69 -7.94
N ARG A 249 -12.92 15.82 -8.18
CA ARG A 249 -12.56 15.36 -9.53
C ARG A 249 -13.74 14.67 -10.21
N ASP A 250 -14.40 13.76 -9.52
CA ASP A 250 -15.51 12.98 -10.08
C ASP A 250 -16.74 13.87 -10.34
N LEU A 251 -17.01 14.85 -9.45
CA LEU A 251 -18.00 15.91 -9.69
C LEU A 251 -17.67 16.75 -10.94
N SER A 252 -16.42 17.17 -11.10
CA SER A 252 -15.99 17.99 -12.24
C SER A 252 -16.09 17.26 -13.58
N ARG A 253 -16.08 15.92 -13.55
CA ARG A 253 -16.29 15.05 -14.71
C ARG A 253 -17.77 14.77 -15.02
N GLY A 254 -18.68 15.37 -14.27
CA GLY A 254 -20.12 15.13 -14.42
C GLY A 254 -20.59 13.75 -13.93
N MET A 255 -19.75 13.05 -13.18
CA MET A 255 -20.11 11.82 -12.50
C MET A 255 -20.81 12.19 -11.21
N ASN A 256 -21.99 11.85 -10.94
CA ASN A 256 -22.73 12.23 -9.73
C ASN A 256 -22.30 11.34 -8.50
N PRO A 257 -21.09 11.51 -7.93
CA PRO A 257 -20.61 10.66 -6.85
C PRO A 257 -21.35 10.97 -5.54
N HIS A 258 -21.58 9.95 -4.73
CA HIS A 258 -22.00 10.17 -3.36
C HIS A 258 -20.91 10.89 -2.56
N VAL A 259 -21.33 11.71 -1.59
CA VAL A 259 -20.40 12.29 -0.61
C VAL A 259 -19.67 11.13 0.10
N PRO A 260 -18.33 11.16 0.23
CA PRO A 260 -17.60 10.12 0.92
C PRO A 260 -18.13 9.91 2.36
N THR A 261 -18.58 8.70 2.65
CA THR A 261 -19.25 8.33 3.90
C THR A 261 -18.34 8.54 5.11
N HIS A 262 -18.82 9.19 6.17
CA HIS A 262 -18.09 9.40 7.43
C HIS A 262 -16.74 10.12 7.30
N TYR A 263 -16.50 10.79 6.18
CA TYR A 263 -15.24 11.44 5.89
C TYR A 263 -15.22 12.92 6.27
N TYR A 264 -16.26 13.66 5.97
CA TYR A 264 -16.37 15.07 6.34
C TYR A 264 -16.93 15.24 7.75
N ILE A 265 -16.62 16.35 8.37
CA ILE A 265 -17.26 16.76 9.63
C ILE A 265 -18.77 16.91 9.40
N ASP A 266 -19.57 16.17 10.17
CA ASP A 266 -21.05 16.10 10.04
C ASP A 266 -21.51 15.76 8.60
N ASP A 267 -20.75 14.96 7.88
CA ASP A 267 -20.96 14.57 6.47
C ASP A 267 -21.15 15.76 5.51
N ASN A 268 -20.61 16.93 5.86
CA ASN A 268 -20.72 18.16 5.10
C ASN A 268 -19.38 18.55 4.44
N PRO A 269 -19.25 18.48 3.09
CA PRO A 269 -18.03 18.84 2.37
C PRO A 269 -17.49 20.24 2.69
N ALA A 270 -18.36 21.21 3.01
CA ALA A 270 -17.93 22.56 3.35
C ALA A 270 -17.20 22.67 4.68
N LYS A 271 -17.27 21.64 5.55
CA LYS A 271 -16.59 21.62 6.86
C LYS A 271 -15.21 20.97 6.81
N GLY A 272 -14.84 20.38 5.66
CA GLY A 272 -13.57 19.68 5.49
C GLY A 272 -13.52 18.28 6.12
N PRO A 273 -12.42 17.55 5.90
CA PRO A 273 -12.27 16.16 6.34
C PRO A 273 -12.04 16.00 7.84
N LEU A 274 -12.60 14.94 8.41
CA LEU A 274 -12.34 14.46 9.77
C LEU A 274 -11.35 13.31 9.73
N VAL A 275 -10.07 13.59 9.96
CA VAL A 275 -9.00 12.58 9.91
C VAL A 275 -9.02 11.71 11.17
N ARG A 276 -9.33 10.41 11.03
CA ARG A 276 -9.44 9.44 12.12
C ARG A 276 -8.60 8.18 11.94
N TRP A 277 -7.80 8.08 10.86
CA TRP A 277 -7.04 6.87 10.51
C TRP A 277 -5.52 7.00 10.67
N ARG A 278 -4.99 8.21 10.82
CA ARG A 278 -3.55 8.47 10.77
C ARG A 278 -2.74 7.69 11.81
N SER A 279 -3.21 7.63 13.06
CA SER A 279 -2.48 6.91 14.12
C SER A 279 -2.40 5.42 13.87
N HIS A 280 -3.50 4.80 13.48
CA HIS A 280 -3.55 3.36 13.16
C HIS A 280 -2.80 3.03 11.87
N ALA A 281 -2.82 3.91 10.86
CA ALA A 281 -1.99 3.78 9.66
C ALA A 281 -0.49 3.72 10.01
N ASN A 282 -0.01 4.64 10.85
CA ASN A 282 1.38 4.64 11.32
C ASN A 282 1.72 3.36 12.10
N LEU A 283 0.83 2.90 12.98
CA LEU A 283 1.02 1.64 13.71
C LEU A 283 1.07 0.44 12.78
N LEU A 284 0.17 0.36 11.79
CA LEU A 284 0.12 -0.72 10.81
C LEU A 284 1.47 -0.89 10.10
N PHE A 285 1.99 0.18 9.51
CA PHE A 285 3.25 0.13 8.78
C PHE A 285 4.46 -0.06 9.71
N SER A 286 4.48 0.55 10.90
CA SER A 286 5.53 0.34 11.90
C SER A 286 5.56 -1.11 12.40
N ASN A 287 4.39 -1.71 12.65
CA ASN A 287 4.28 -3.11 13.06
C ASN A 287 4.70 -4.06 11.93
N TRP A 288 4.28 -3.79 10.68
CA TRP A 288 4.75 -4.56 9.53
C TRP A 288 6.26 -4.51 9.40
N LEU A 289 6.87 -3.32 9.41
CA LEU A 289 8.32 -3.16 9.31
C LEU A 289 9.06 -3.88 10.44
N ASN A 290 8.53 -3.82 11.67
CA ASN A 290 9.19 -4.42 12.82
C ASN A 290 9.00 -5.94 12.89
N TYR A 291 7.77 -6.44 12.78
CA TYR A 291 7.43 -7.82 13.08
C TYR A 291 7.44 -8.76 11.86
N PHE A 292 7.17 -8.25 10.66
CA PHE A 292 7.07 -9.07 9.45
C PHE A 292 8.22 -8.83 8.46
N VAL A 293 8.95 -7.72 8.62
CA VAL A 293 10.12 -7.42 7.81
C VAL A 293 11.39 -7.60 8.62
N TYR A 294 11.65 -6.74 9.60
CA TYR A 294 12.93 -6.71 10.33
C TYR A 294 13.21 -8.00 11.13
N GLN A 295 12.21 -8.52 11.86
CA GLN A 295 12.41 -9.70 12.70
C GLN A 295 12.40 -11.02 11.91
N GLU A 296 11.74 -11.06 10.75
CA GLU A 296 11.62 -12.26 9.91
C GLU A 296 12.71 -12.36 8.83
N THR A 297 13.34 -11.23 8.47
CA THR A 297 14.41 -11.26 7.46
C THR A 297 15.63 -12.00 8.02
N PRO A 298 16.17 -12.98 7.26
CA PRO A 298 17.41 -13.66 7.66
C PRO A 298 18.58 -12.68 7.72
N TYR A 299 19.59 -12.99 8.53
CA TYR A 299 20.79 -12.16 8.66
C TYR A 299 21.44 -11.89 7.29
N ASP A 300 21.57 -12.91 6.46
CA ASP A 300 21.93 -12.75 5.05
C ASP A 300 20.66 -12.75 4.19
N ILE A 301 20.35 -11.62 3.59
CA ILE A 301 19.15 -11.46 2.74
C ILE A 301 19.11 -12.45 1.56
N ARG A 302 20.26 -13.02 1.18
CA ARG A 302 20.33 -14.05 0.12
C ARG A 302 19.73 -15.39 0.53
N ASP A 303 19.50 -15.59 1.83
CA ASP A 303 18.91 -16.80 2.38
C ASP A 303 17.36 -16.77 2.40
N ILE A 304 16.73 -15.73 1.86
CA ILE A 304 15.27 -15.67 1.65
C ILE A 304 14.85 -16.81 0.71
N LYS A 305 13.84 -17.61 1.14
CA LYS A 305 13.34 -18.79 0.41
C LYS A 305 11.84 -18.69 0.19
#